data_78a69a3e9af220f32fb75067dd601005
#
_entry.id   78a69a3e9af220f32fb75067dd601005
#
_cell.length_a   1.000
_cell.length_b   1.000
_cell.length_c   1.000
_cell.angle_alpha   90.00
_cell.angle_beta   90.00
_cell.angle_gamma   90.00
#
_symmetry.space_group_name_H-M   'P 1'
#
loop_
_entity.id
_entity.type
_entity.pdbx_description
1 polymer ?
#
loop_
_entity_poly.entity_id
_entity_poly.type
_entity_poly.pdbx_seq_one_letter_code
_entity_poly.pdbx_strand_id
1 'polypeptide(L)'
;MRSKQFFFIVILIVVFGSCKKTEIGNPGPNEVWLEYKAFNPTQIQVDSGSTITFTNKDNADHSVTANSGLFNSGKIKSGNTFTFTFNTKGTYYYYCNYHSSNSSEQGAIIVK
;
A
#
# COMPACT_ATOMS: atom_id res chain seq x y z
N MET A 1 31.69 0.66 46.92
CA MET A 1 31.44 0.71 46.49
C MET A 1 30.79 0.68 45.72
N ARG A 2 30.84 0.58 45.65
CA ARG A 2 30.39 0.62 44.99
C ARG A 2 29.69 0.50 43.99
N SER A 3 29.58 0.49 43.67
CA SER A 3 28.96 0.44 42.83
C SER A 3 28.32 0.23 42.01
N LYS A 4 28.25 0.22 41.85
CA LYS A 4 27.68 0.11 41.10
C LYS A 4 26.99 -0.11 40.18
N GLN A 5 26.92 -0.20 39.99
CA GLN A 5 26.38 -0.33 39.16
C GLN A 5 25.62 -0.63 38.25
N PHE A 6 25.58 -0.67 38.17
CA PHE A 6 24.94 -0.91 37.32
C PHE A 6 24.17 -1.06 36.40
N PHE A 7 24.14 -0.97 36.26
CA PHE A 7 23.49 -1.06 35.40
C PHE A 7 22.88 -1.34 34.53
N PHE A 8 23.00 -1.26 34.45
CA PHE A 8 22.49 -1.50 33.60
C PHE A 8 21.83 -1.71 32.72
N ILE A 9 21.99 -1.68 32.73
CA ILE A 9 21.53 -1.93 31.95
C ILE A 9 20.88 -2.19 31.16
N VAL A 10 20.99 -2.11 31.06
CA VAL A 10 20.39 -2.38 30.26
C VAL A 10 19.71 -2.65 29.47
N ILE A 11 19.90 -2.63 29.42
CA ILE A 11 19.41 -2.90 28.66
C ILE A 11 18.68 -3.19 27.92
N LEU A 12 18.80 -3.07 27.87
CA LEU A 12 18.19 -3.38 27.15
C LEU A 12 17.48 -3.55 26.37
N ILE A 13 17.68 -3.37 26.39
CA ILE A 13 17.14 -3.58 25.67
C ILE A 13 16.51 -3.92 24.93
N VAL A 14 16.78 -3.80 24.89
CA VAL A 14 16.23 -4.21 24.18
C VAL A 14 15.52 -4.55 23.53
N VAL A 15 15.72 -4.37 23.46
CA VAL A 15 15.07 -4.81 22.88
C VAL A 15 14.32 -4.99 22.27
N PHE A 16 14.51 -4.78 22.10
CA PHE A 16 13.79 -5.09 21.50
C PHE A 16 13.23 -5.22 20.72
N GLY A 17 13.55 -4.92 20.61
CA GLY A 17 13.06 -5.08 19.85
C GLY A 17 12.55 -5.48 19.20
N SER A 18 12.62 -5.58 18.97
CA SER A 18 12.12 -6.05 18.34
C SER A 18 11.23 -6.37 17.77
N CYS A 19 11.20 -6.29 17.59
CA CYS A 19 10.40 -6.68 17.08
C CYS A 19 9.73 -6.78 16.27
N LYS A 20 9.60 -6.88 15.87
CA LYS A 20 9.04 -7.09 15.14
C LYS A 20 8.13 -7.31 14.49
N LYS A 21 7.82 -7.41 14.15
CA LYS A 21 7.02 -7.69 13.53
C LYS A 21 6.00 -7.77 13.04
N THR A 22 5.70 -7.97 12.93
CA THR A 22 4.65 -8.05 12.38
C THR A 22 4.01 -7.10 11.75
N GLU A 23 3.76 -6.90 11.01
CA GLU A 23 3.26 -6.05 10.46
C GLU A 23 2.07 -6.10 9.85
N ILE A 24 1.16 -5.95 10.32
CA ILE A 24 -0.08 -5.67 9.87
C ILE A 24 -0.14 -4.25 9.82
N GLY A 25 0.09 -3.52 9.10
CA GLY A 25 0.04 -2.09 9.10
C GLY A 25 -1.08 -1.62 8.23
N ASN A 26 -1.02 -0.37 7.88
CA ASN A 26 -1.90 0.28 6.94
C ASN A 26 -1.04 0.83 5.82
N PRO A 27 -1.59 0.99 4.61
CA PRO A 27 -0.83 1.63 3.55
C PRO A 27 -0.46 3.05 3.94
N GLY A 28 0.67 3.51 3.41
CA GLY A 28 1.14 4.86 3.62
C GLY A 28 0.30 5.88 2.87
N PRO A 29 0.63 7.18 2.98
CA PRO A 29 -0.22 8.25 2.44
C PRO A 29 -0.40 8.20 0.92
N ASN A 30 0.57 7.72 0.19
CA ASN A 30 0.48 7.62 -1.27
C ASN A 30 0.59 6.18 -1.71
N GLU A 31 0.01 5.29 -0.93
CA GLU A 31 0.09 3.86 -1.18
C GLU A 31 -1.30 3.24 -1.14
N VAL A 32 -1.52 2.28 -2.02
CA VAL A 32 -2.73 1.45 -2.04
C VAL A 32 -2.29 0.00 -2.02
N TRP A 33 -2.87 -0.77 -1.11
CA TRP A 33 -2.62 -2.21 -1.05
C TRP A 33 -3.68 -2.96 -1.83
N LEU A 34 -3.24 -3.93 -2.61
CA LEU A 34 -4.12 -4.86 -3.28
C LEU A 34 -4.26 -6.06 -2.36
N GLU A 35 -5.48 -6.28 -1.89
CA GLU A 35 -5.78 -7.32 -0.91
C GLU A 35 -6.80 -8.28 -1.50
N TYR A 36 -7.21 -9.27 -0.71
CA TYR A 36 -8.17 -10.24 -1.17
C TYR A 36 -9.49 -9.53 -1.53
N LYS A 37 -9.78 -9.50 -2.81
CA LYS A 37 -11.01 -8.91 -3.37
C LYS A 37 -11.24 -7.46 -3.00
N ALA A 38 -10.16 -6.70 -2.76
CA ALA A 38 -10.32 -5.31 -2.35
C ALA A 38 -9.04 -4.50 -2.57
N PHE A 39 -9.22 -3.20 -2.79
CA PHE A 39 -8.13 -2.23 -2.70
C PHE A 39 -8.25 -1.52 -1.35
N ASN A 40 -7.12 -1.30 -0.70
CA ASN A 40 -7.08 -0.67 0.60
C ASN A 40 -6.11 0.52 0.59
N PRO A 41 -6.56 1.73 0.74
CA PRO A 41 -7.96 2.14 0.86
C PRO A 41 -8.65 2.10 -0.52
N THR A 42 -9.97 2.12 -0.52
CA THR A 42 -10.71 2.11 -1.78
C THR A 42 -10.66 3.46 -2.49
N GLN A 43 -10.34 4.51 -1.76
CA GLN A 43 -10.31 5.86 -2.31
C GLN A 43 -9.29 6.69 -1.55
N ILE A 44 -8.44 7.41 -2.28
CA ILE A 44 -7.53 8.38 -1.67
C ILE A 44 -7.59 9.68 -2.43
N GLN A 45 -7.23 10.76 -1.75
CA GLN A 45 -7.19 12.09 -2.31
C GLN A 45 -5.76 12.57 -2.23
N VAL A 46 -5.21 13.03 -3.36
CA VAL A 46 -3.81 13.44 -3.45
C VAL A 46 -3.70 14.72 -4.25
N ASP A 47 -2.58 15.40 -4.13
CA ASP A 47 -2.30 16.59 -4.95
C ASP A 47 -1.82 16.16 -6.33
N SER A 48 -2.06 17.02 -7.33
CA SER A 48 -1.54 16.76 -8.67
C SER A 48 -0.02 16.71 -8.62
N GLY A 49 0.54 15.78 -9.37
CA GLY A 49 1.97 15.48 -9.35
C GLY A 49 2.35 14.35 -8.40
N SER A 50 1.40 13.82 -7.64
CA SER A 50 1.68 12.73 -6.72
C SER A 50 1.88 11.42 -7.45
N THR A 51 2.82 10.61 -6.95
CA THR A 51 3.04 9.25 -7.42
C THR A 51 2.43 8.29 -6.42
N ILE A 52 1.57 7.42 -6.89
CA ILE A 52 0.91 6.42 -6.06
C ILE A 52 1.59 5.08 -6.30
N THR A 53 1.88 4.38 -5.21
CA THR A 53 2.43 3.03 -5.24
C THR A 53 1.33 2.03 -4.89
N PHE A 54 1.08 1.10 -5.80
CA PHE A 54 0.13 0.01 -5.58
C PHE A 54 0.95 -1.25 -5.27
N THR A 55 0.73 -1.83 -4.10
CA THR A 55 1.49 -2.99 -3.63
C THR A 55 0.56 -4.20 -3.48
N ASN A 56 0.91 -5.30 -4.11
CA ASN A 56 0.11 -6.52 -3.98
C ASN A 56 0.46 -7.23 -2.68
N LYS A 57 -0.44 -7.15 -1.71
CA LYS A 57 -0.31 -7.81 -0.40
C LYS A 57 -1.04 -9.14 -0.34
N ASP A 58 -1.62 -9.57 -1.45
CA ASP A 58 -2.37 -10.82 -1.52
C ASP A 58 -1.49 -11.93 -2.09
N ASN A 59 -1.97 -13.15 -1.97
CA ASN A 59 -1.31 -14.32 -2.58
C ASN A 59 -1.65 -14.49 -4.05
N ALA A 60 -2.70 -13.85 -4.53
CA ALA A 60 -3.18 -13.96 -5.90
C ALA A 60 -2.64 -12.82 -6.76
N ASP A 61 -2.67 -13.01 -8.07
CA ASP A 61 -2.33 -11.95 -9.01
C ASP A 61 -3.43 -10.90 -9.05
N HIS A 62 -3.02 -9.65 -9.20
CA HIS A 62 -3.96 -8.52 -9.34
C HIS A 62 -3.49 -7.62 -10.47
N SER A 63 -4.34 -6.67 -10.83
CA SER A 63 -3.97 -5.57 -11.71
C SER A 63 -4.57 -4.28 -11.20
N VAL A 64 -4.01 -3.17 -11.67
CA VAL A 64 -4.57 -1.84 -11.48
C VAL A 64 -4.84 -1.30 -12.87
N THR A 65 -6.10 -1.32 -13.27
CA THR A 65 -6.50 -0.99 -14.63
C THR A 65 -7.48 0.17 -14.59
N ALA A 66 -7.10 1.31 -15.19
CA ALA A 66 -7.97 2.48 -15.22
C ALA A 66 -9.20 2.21 -16.08
N ASN A 67 -10.37 2.63 -15.61
CA ASN A 67 -11.59 2.52 -16.38
C ASN A 67 -11.49 3.27 -17.70
N SER A 68 -10.75 4.38 -17.68
CA SER A 68 -10.57 5.21 -18.89
C SER A 68 -9.52 4.65 -19.86
N GLY A 69 -8.72 3.69 -19.42
CA GLY A 69 -7.59 3.19 -20.19
C GLY A 69 -6.30 3.98 -20.00
N LEU A 70 -6.29 4.98 -19.12
CA LEU A 70 -5.13 5.84 -18.92
C LEU A 70 -3.91 5.04 -18.45
N PHE A 71 -4.12 4.03 -17.60
CA PHE A 71 -3.05 3.17 -17.14
C PHE A 71 -3.54 1.74 -17.01
N ASN A 72 -2.60 0.82 -17.11
CA ASN A 72 -2.87 -0.59 -16.93
C ASN A 72 -1.56 -1.24 -16.48
N SER A 73 -1.55 -1.71 -15.26
CA SER A 73 -0.35 -2.29 -14.67
C SER A 73 0.04 -3.63 -15.30
N GLY A 74 -0.92 -4.31 -15.92
CA GLY A 74 -0.74 -5.72 -16.23
C GLY A 74 -0.73 -6.52 -14.93
N LYS A 75 -0.21 -7.71 -14.99
CA LYS A 75 -0.21 -8.61 -13.84
C LYS A 75 0.78 -8.13 -12.78
N ILE A 76 0.29 -7.95 -11.56
CA ILE A 76 1.11 -7.65 -10.39
C ILE A 76 1.09 -8.89 -9.51
N LYS A 77 2.23 -9.59 -9.44
CA LYS A 77 2.34 -10.79 -8.62
C LYS A 77 2.44 -10.42 -7.15
N SER A 78 2.18 -11.39 -6.30
CA SER A 78 2.28 -11.23 -4.85
C SER A 78 3.60 -10.57 -4.46
N GLY A 79 3.53 -9.53 -3.65
CA GLY A 79 4.69 -8.79 -3.16
C GLY A 79 5.23 -7.72 -4.11
N ASN A 80 4.75 -7.67 -5.34
CA ASN A 80 5.25 -6.70 -6.31
C ASN A 80 4.42 -5.42 -6.30
N THR A 81 4.94 -4.40 -6.97
CA THR A 81 4.34 -3.07 -6.97
C THR A 81 4.16 -2.55 -8.39
N PHE A 82 3.27 -1.55 -8.51
CA PHE A 82 3.08 -0.74 -9.70
C PHE A 82 2.94 0.71 -9.25
N THR A 83 3.59 1.62 -9.95
CA THR A 83 3.49 3.05 -9.63
C THR A 83 2.94 3.84 -10.80
N PHE A 84 2.23 4.91 -10.50
CA PHE A 84 1.73 5.83 -11.52
C PHE A 84 1.70 7.24 -10.95
N THR A 85 2.12 8.23 -11.75
CA THR A 85 2.14 9.62 -11.34
C THR A 85 0.92 10.33 -11.93
N PHE A 86 0.14 10.97 -11.06
CA PHE A 86 -1.11 11.64 -11.45
C PHE A 86 -0.87 13.13 -11.56
N ASN A 87 -0.67 13.64 -12.77
CA ASN A 87 -0.32 15.04 -12.99
C ASN A 87 -1.53 15.94 -13.23
N THR A 88 -2.67 15.37 -13.57
CA THR A 88 -3.86 16.14 -13.97
C THR A 88 -4.98 15.94 -12.96
N LYS A 89 -5.60 17.04 -12.54
CA LYS A 89 -6.74 17.00 -11.61
C LYS A 89 -7.86 16.15 -12.19
N GLY A 90 -8.55 15.46 -11.32
CA GLY A 90 -9.69 14.64 -11.73
C GLY A 90 -9.84 13.43 -10.81
N THR A 91 -10.86 12.62 -11.11
CA THR A 91 -11.11 11.38 -10.42
C THR A 91 -10.82 10.22 -11.37
N TYR A 92 -9.96 9.32 -10.90
CA TYR A 92 -9.50 8.21 -11.73
C TYR A 92 -9.97 6.91 -11.09
N TYR A 93 -10.96 6.30 -11.72
CA TYR A 93 -11.50 5.01 -11.27
C TYR A 93 -10.68 3.89 -11.87
N TYR A 94 -10.48 2.83 -11.09
CA TYR A 94 -9.74 1.67 -11.54
C TYR A 94 -10.32 0.39 -10.95
N TYR A 95 -9.93 -0.73 -11.51
CA TYR A 95 -10.42 -2.04 -11.10
C TYR A 95 -9.32 -3.09 -11.33
N CYS A 96 -9.54 -4.29 -10.80
CA CYS A 96 -8.67 -5.43 -11.06
C CYS A 96 -9.21 -6.22 -12.25
N ASN A 97 -8.40 -6.33 -13.29
CA ASN A 97 -8.81 -6.99 -14.52
C ASN A 97 -9.03 -8.49 -14.33
N TYR A 98 -8.42 -9.09 -13.34
CA TYR A 98 -8.54 -10.53 -13.07
C TYR A 98 -9.82 -10.87 -12.31
N HIS A 99 -10.46 -9.87 -11.70
CA HIS A 99 -11.65 -10.07 -10.88
C HIS A 99 -12.71 -9.02 -11.22
N SER A 100 -12.86 -8.73 -12.51
CA SER A 100 -13.70 -7.61 -12.95
C SER A 100 -15.17 -7.76 -12.59
N SER A 101 -15.61 -8.99 -12.32
CA SER A 101 -16.98 -9.23 -11.86
C SER A 101 -17.17 -8.96 -10.38
N ASN A 102 -16.10 -8.70 -9.64
CA ASN A 102 -16.17 -8.45 -8.21
C ASN A 102 -16.23 -6.96 -7.97
N SER A 103 -17.41 -6.44 -7.63
CA SER A 103 -17.62 -5.00 -7.47
C SER A 103 -16.83 -4.39 -6.30
N SER A 104 -16.35 -5.21 -5.37
CA SER A 104 -15.56 -4.70 -4.26
C SER A 104 -14.10 -4.44 -4.65
N GLU A 105 -13.67 -4.97 -5.79
CA GLU A 105 -12.29 -4.79 -6.24
C GLU A 105 -12.21 -3.63 -7.24
N GLN A 106 -12.64 -2.48 -6.77
CA GLN A 106 -12.62 -1.21 -7.50
C GLN A 106 -12.12 -0.12 -6.57
N GLY A 107 -11.52 0.89 -7.15
CA GLY A 107 -11.00 2.01 -6.37
C GLY A 107 -11.01 3.31 -7.13
N ALA A 108 -10.60 4.37 -6.47
CA ALA A 108 -10.52 5.70 -7.07
C ALA A 108 -9.38 6.51 -6.49
N ILE A 109 -8.69 7.24 -7.35
CA ILE A 109 -7.72 8.24 -6.96
C ILE A 109 -8.31 9.60 -7.29
N ILE A 110 -8.48 10.45 -6.29
CA ILE A 110 -8.97 11.80 -6.48
C ILE A 110 -7.76 12.74 -6.46
N VAL A 111 -7.53 13.42 -7.55
CA VAL A 111 -6.39 14.32 -7.73
C VAL A 111 -6.91 15.75 -7.69
N LYS A 112 -6.44 16.53 -6.75
CA LYS A 112 -6.89 17.92 -6.57
C LYS A 112 -5.78 18.93 -6.79
#